data_90b3920fcd7305b18acda4bca21495fa
#
_entry.id   90b3920fcd7305b18acda4bca21495fa
#
_cell.length_a   1.000
_cell.length_b   1.000
_cell.length_c   1.000
_cell.angle_alpha   90.00
_cell.angle_beta   90.00
_cell.angle_gamma   90.00
#
_symmetry.space_group_name_H-M   'P 1'
#
loop_
_entity.id
_entity.type
_entity.pdbx_description
1 polymer ?
#
loop_
_entity_poly.entity_id
_entity_poly.type
_entity_poly.pdbx_seq_one_letter_code
_entity_poly.pdbx_strand_id
1 'polypeptide(L)'
;VRISWQDENTLKIELDQGHQTRLFHFSSRPSQAPAPSWQGYSTARWEPAAAPLGNGLPVGISSRFSARSRSLEVATADLREGYLRKNDVPYSDKTTLTEYYDLFQDPNGDNWFTVTTIVTDPVYLYTPFVTTTDFKKEADGRKFSPAPCAAR
;
A
#
# COMPACT_ATOMS: atom_id res chain seq x y z
N VAL A 1 -2.40 7.95 -9.95
CA VAL A 1 -1.96 6.55 -9.75
C VAL A 1 -2.61 5.67 -10.79
N ARG A 2 -1.86 4.79 -11.41
CA ARG A 2 -2.34 3.72 -12.30
C ARG A 2 -1.96 2.37 -11.70
N ILE A 3 -2.91 1.44 -11.67
CA ILE A 3 -2.71 0.09 -11.15
C ILE A 3 -3.03 -0.90 -12.27
N SER A 4 -2.12 -1.84 -12.53
CA SER A 4 -2.29 -2.88 -13.55
C SER A 4 -1.52 -4.15 -13.18
N TRP A 5 -1.94 -5.29 -13.67
CA TRP A 5 -1.15 -6.51 -13.59
C TRP A 5 -0.01 -6.46 -14.62
N GLN A 6 1.22 -6.69 -14.17
CA GLN A 6 2.37 -6.84 -15.05
C GLN A 6 2.46 -8.28 -15.57
N ASP A 7 2.17 -9.23 -14.70
CA ASP A 7 2.09 -10.66 -14.96
C ASP A 7 1.11 -11.32 -13.96
N GLU A 8 1.00 -12.65 -13.96
CA GLU A 8 0.05 -13.39 -13.11
C GLU A 8 0.28 -13.20 -11.60
N ASN A 9 1.49 -12.84 -11.18
CA ASN A 9 1.90 -12.75 -9.78
C ASN A 9 2.47 -11.38 -9.39
N THR A 10 2.42 -10.38 -10.28
CA THR A 10 3.01 -9.07 -10.02
C THR A 10 2.03 -7.95 -10.36
N LEU A 11 1.61 -7.20 -9.35
CA LEU A 11 0.82 -6.00 -9.51
C LEU A 11 1.76 -4.79 -9.64
N LYS A 12 1.57 -4.00 -10.68
CA LYS A 12 2.32 -2.77 -10.93
C LYS A 12 1.52 -1.55 -10.54
N ILE A 13 2.13 -0.66 -9.76
CA ILE A 13 1.59 0.64 -9.38
C ILE A 13 2.49 1.72 -9.92
N GLU A 14 1.94 2.58 -10.77
CA GLU A 14 2.61 3.71 -11.38
C GLU A 14 2.09 5.01 -10.75
N LEU A 15 3.00 5.85 -10.29
CA LEU A 15 2.70 7.15 -9.70
C LEU A 15 3.04 8.26 -10.71
N ASP A 16 2.20 9.29 -10.75
CA ASP A 16 2.39 10.44 -11.64
C ASP A 16 3.65 11.23 -11.28
N GLN A 17 3.86 11.46 -9.98
CA GLN A 17 5.00 12.23 -9.52
C GLN A 17 6.28 11.40 -9.58
N GLY A 18 7.29 11.91 -10.27
CA GLY A 18 8.61 11.33 -10.34
C GLY A 18 8.71 10.06 -11.17
N HIS A 19 7.72 9.74 -12.01
CA HIS A 19 7.69 8.50 -12.80
C HIS A 19 7.97 7.24 -11.96
N GLN A 20 7.49 7.22 -10.72
CA GLN A 20 7.78 6.11 -9.81
C GLN A 20 6.94 4.90 -10.17
N THR A 21 7.56 3.72 -10.14
CA THR A 21 6.89 2.44 -10.33
C THR A 21 7.21 1.53 -9.15
N ARG A 22 6.17 0.94 -8.56
CA ARG A 22 6.29 -0.09 -7.52
C ARG A 22 5.74 -1.40 -8.06
N LEU A 23 6.40 -2.49 -7.71
CA LEU A 23 5.97 -3.85 -8.06
C LEU A 23 5.62 -4.61 -6.78
N PHE A 24 4.41 -5.14 -6.72
CA PHE A 24 3.93 -5.94 -5.60
C PHE A 24 3.90 -7.41 -6.02
N HIS A 25 4.77 -8.21 -5.41
CA HIS A 25 4.95 -9.61 -5.75
C HIS A 25 4.09 -10.50 -4.85
N PHE A 26 3.21 -11.29 -5.45
CA PHE A 26 2.39 -12.29 -4.76
C PHE A 26 3.10 -13.63 -4.60
N SER A 27 4.30 -13.75 -5.14
CA SER A 27 5.20 -14.87 -4.93
C SER A 27 6.05 -14.69 -3.66
N SER A 28 6.63 -15.78 -3.18
CA SER A 28 7.59 -15.71 -2.08
C SER A 28 8.80 -14.85 -2.45
N ARG A 29 9.35 -14.17 -1.44
CA ARG A 29 10.57 -13.37 -1.62
C ARG A 29 11.71 -14.26 -2.15
N PRO A 30 12.55 -13.77 -3.07
CA PRO A 30 13.73 -14.48 -3.53
C PRO A 30 14.65 -14.86 -2.36
N SER A 31 15.32 -16.02 -2.45
CA SER A 31 16.28 -16.47 -1.44
C SER A 31 17.47 -15.52 -1.30
N GLN A 32 17.86 -14.87 -2.39
CA GLN A 32 18.84 -13.79 -2.37
C GLN A 32 18.11 -12.46 -2.24
N ALA A 33 18.45 -11.68 -1.21
CA ALA A 33 17.88 -10.36 -1.01
C ALA A 33 18.15 -9.46 -2.23
N PRO A 34 17.14 -8.76 -2.75
CA PRO A 34 17.35 -7.78 -3.82
C PRO A 34 18.25 -6.64 -3.35
N ALA A 35 18.94 -6.00 -4.29
CA ALA A 35 19.72 -4.82 -3.99
C ALA A 35 18.80 -3.69 -3.49
N PRO A 36 19.21 -2.93 -2.44
CA PRO A 36 18.41 -1.83 -1.92
C PRO A 36 18.06 -0.80 -3.00
N SER A 37 16.80 -0.38 -3.02
CA SER A 37 16.29 0.60 -3.98
C SER A 37 15.42 1.66 -3.29
N TRP A 38 15.08 2.75 -4.00
CA TRP A 38 14.17 3.77 -3.45
C TRP A 38 12.74 3.27 -3.23
N GLN A 39 12.32 2.23 -3.96
CA GLN A 39 10.99 1.63 -3.82
C GLN A 39 11.01 0.35 -2.98
N GLY A 40 12.20 -0.13 -2.63
CA GLY A 40 12.36 -1.39 -1.92
C GLY A 40 11.91 -2.60 -2.74
N TYR A 41 11.72 -3.72 -2.05
CA TYR A 41 11.11 -4.92 -2.58
C TYR A 41 9.82 -5.20 -1.81
N SER A 42 8.69 -5.29 -2.53
CA SER A 42 7.36 -5.45 -1.93
C SER A 42 6.79 -6.83 -2.20
N THR A 43 6.44 -7.54 -1.15
CA THR A 43 5.62 -8.75 -1.22
C THR A 43 4.18 -8.43 -0.87
N ALA A 44 3.24 -9.06 -1.53
CA ALA A 44 1.82 -8.79 -1.36
C ALA A 44 1.03 -10.07 -1.08
N ARG A 45 -0.02 -9.95 -0.28
CA ARG A 45 -0.97 -11.02 -0.02
C ARG A 45 -2.37 -10.46 0.18
N TRP A 46 -3.37 -11.21 -0.26
CA TRP A 46 -4.74 -10.91 0.09
C TRP A 46 -5.01 -11.40 1.52
N GLU A 47 -5.47 -10.51 2.38
CA GLU A 47 -5.95 -10.93 3.69
C GLU A 47 -7.23 -11.76 3.52
N PRO A 48 -7.35 -12.88 4.24
CA PRO A 48 -8.62 -13.60 4.28
C PRO A 48 -9.68 -12.68 4.88
N ALA A 49 -10.87 -12.66 4.27
CA ALA A 49 -12.01 -11.99 4.87
C ALA A 49 -12.15 -12.49 6.32
N ALA A 50 -12.25 -11.56 7.28
CA ALA A 50 -12.42 -11.94 8.68
C ALA A 50 -13.57 -12.95 8.79
N ALA A 51 -13.30 -14.10 9.43
CA ALA A 51 -14.34 -15.08 9.70
C ALA A 51 -15.47 -14.38 10.48
N PRO A 52 -16.76 -14.66 10.18
CA PRO A 52 -17.85 -14.12 10.97
C PRO A 52 -17.58 -14.41 12.45
N LEU A 53 -17.53 -13.36 13.28
CA LEU A 53 -17.39 -13.50 14.71
C LEU A 53 -18.48 -14.48 15.17
N GLY A 54 -18.04 -15.63 15.71
CA GLY A 54 -18.92 -16.72 16.08
C GLY A 54 -20.04 -16.28 17.02
N ASN A 55 -21.16 -16.96 16.91
CA ASN A 55 -22.44 -16.83 17.62
C ASN A 55 -22.34 -16.20 19.02
N GLY A 56 -22.62 -14.91 19.15
CA GLY A 56 -22.66 -14.25 20.46
C GLY A 56 -22.93 -12.75 20.46
N LEU A 57 -22.92 -12.07 19.31
CA LEU A 57 -23.26 -10.66 19.25
C LEU A 57 -24.67 -10.45 18.67
N PRO A 58 -25.46 -9.45 19.20
CA PRO A 58 -26.80 -9.16 18.73
C PRO A 58 -26.81 -8.88 17.22
N VAL A 59 -27.73 -9.52 16.52
CA VAL A 59 -27.91 -9.57 15.05
C VAL A 59 -28.07 -8.18 14.35
N GLY A 60 -27.91 -7.08 15.06
CA GLY A 60 -28.17 -5.74 14.51
C GLY A 60 -26.95 -4.99 13.96
N ILE A 61 -25.74 -5.41 14.27
CA ILE A 61 -24.51 -4.64 13.90
C ILE A 61 -23.68 -5.34 12.82
N SER A 62 -23.82 -6.65 12.65
CA SER A 62 -23.00 -7.46 11.74
C SER A 62 -23.36 -7.34 10.25
N SER A 63 -24.50 -6.75 9.88
CA SER A 63 -24.96 -6.73 8.49
C SER A 63 -24.39 -5.60 7.62
N ARG A 64 -23.67 -4.65 8.21
CA ARG A 64 -23.09 -3.53 7.45
C ARG A 64 -21.60 -3.68 7.11
N PHE A 65 -20.91 -4.59 7.77
CA PHE A 65 -19.57 -5.00 7.37
C PHE A 65 -19.68 -6.21 6.45
N SER A 66 -20.03 -5.94 5.20
CA SER A 66 -20.14 -6.98 4.19
C SER A 66 -18.80 -7.73 4.07
N ALA A 67 -18.85 -9.06 4.11
CA ALA A 67 -17.75 -10.01 3.96
C ALA A 67 -17.02 -9.93 2.59
N ARG A 68 -16.98 -8.78 1.95
CA ARG A 68 -16.40 -8.53 0.63
C ARG A 68 -15.19 -7.59 0.60
N SER A 69 -14.82 -6.95 1.72
CA SER A 69 -13.58 -6.16 1.74
C SER A 69 -12.40 -7.11 1.94
N ARG A 70 -11.79 -7.53 0.85
CA ARG A 70 -10.47 -8.13 0.89
C ARG A 70 -9.48 -6.98 0.98
N SER A 71 -8.77 -6.90 2.08
CA SER A 71 -7.62 -6.03 2.21
C SER A 71 -6.43 -6.64 1.48
N LEU A 72 -5.67 -5.83 0.77
CA LEU A 72 -4.37 -6.23 0.24
C LEU A 72 -3.30 -5.75 1.21
N GLU A 73 -2.61 -6.68 1.85
CA GLU A 73 -1.43 -6.38 2.67
C GLU A 73 -0.18 -6.42 1.79
N VAL A 74 0.64 -5.38 1.93
CA VAL A 74 1.91 -5.25 1.23
C VAL A 74 3.02 -4.99 2.24
N ALA A 75 4.02 -5.86 2.28
CA ALA A 75 5.22 -5.70 3.11
C ALA A 75 6.40 -5.32 2.22
N THR A 76 7.04 -4.17 2.51
CA THR A 76 8.19 -3.65 1.75
C THR A 76 9.42 -3.57 2.64
N ALA A 77 10.54 -4.05 2.12
CA ALA A 77 11.86 -3.97 2.72
C ALA A 77 12.92 -3.61 1.67
N ASP A 78 14.20 -3.67 2.01
CA ASP A 78 15.33 -3.34 1.12
C ASP A 78 15.24 -1.93 0.53
N LEU A 79 14.86 -0.99 1.38
CA LEU A 79 14.85 0.43 1.05
C LEU A 79 16.27 1.01 1.15
N ARG A 80 16.59 1.96 0.28
CA ARG A 80 17.71 2.86 0.51
C ARG A 80 17.35 3.84 1.61
N GLU A 81 18.32 4.21 2.44
CA GLU A 81 18.14 5.28 3.43
C GLU A 81 17.71 6.60 2.80
N GLY A 82 16.92 7.37 3.53
CA GLY A 82 16.37 8.63 3.03
C GLY A 82 15.61 9.41 4.09
N TYR A 83 14.60 10.17 3.65
CA TYR A 83 13.76 10.97 4.54
C TYR A 83 12.28 10.66 4.34
N LEU A 84 11.54 10.54 5.45
CA LEU A 84 10.10 10.22 5.42
C LEU A 84 9.27 11.33 4.76
N ARG A 85 9.64 12.58 5.01
CA ARG A 85 8.97 13.77 4.48
C ARG A 85 9.99 14.91 4.34
N LYS A 86 9.53 16.05 3.82
CA LYS A 86 10.30 17.30 3.74
C LYS A 86 10.62 17.96 5.11
N ASN A 87 10.41 17.24 6.22
CA ASN A 87 10.69 17.68 7.59
C ASN A 87 12.00 17.10 8.15
N ASP A 88 12.84 16.54 7.28
CA ASP A 88 14.15 15.98 7.61
C ASP A 88 14.14 14.84 8.64
N VAL A 89 13.02 14.13 8.81
CA VAL A 89 12.98 12.90 9.60
C VAL A 89 13.59 11.76 8.79
N PRO A 90 14.79 11.25 9.17
CA PRO A 90 15.46 10.22 8.40
C PRO A 90 14.79 8.85 8.58
N TYR A 91 15.07 7.97 7.65
CA TYR A 91 14.85 6.55 7.80
C TYR A 91 16.09 5.78 7.31
N SER A 92 16.35 4.63 7.93
CA SER A 92 17.51 3.79 7.63
C SER A 92 17.22 2.74 6.56
N ASP A 93 18.27 2.04 6.13
CA ASP A 93 18.18 0.85 5.28
C ASP A 93 17.49 -0.35 5.95
N LYS A 94 17.24 -0.28 7.29
CA LYS A 94 16.50 -1.27 8.06
C LYS A 94 15.00 -0.98 8.14
N THR A 95 14.56 0.08 7.48
CA THR A 95 13.16 0.46 7.44
C THR A 95 12.32 -0.59 6.74
N THR A 96 11.16 -0.86 7.30
CA THR A 96 10.12 -1.67 6.68
C THR A 96 8.81 -0.91 6.61
N LEU A 97 8.03 -1.16 5.56
CA LEU A 97 6.68 -0.66 5.42
C LEU A 97 5.70 -1.83 5.44
N THR A 98 4.61 -1.65 6.16
CA THR A 98 3.41 -2.49 6.00
C THR A 98 2.29 -1.58 5.52
N GLU A 99 1.68 -1.95 4.42
CA GLU A 99 0.62 -1.16 3.81
C GLU A 99 -0.63 -2.03 3.63
N TYR A 100 -1.79 -1.46 3.96
CA TYR A 100 -3.09 -2.09 3.77
C TYR A 100 -3.87 -1.28 2.76
N TYR A 101 -4.34 -1.95 1.71
CA TYR A 101 -5.16 -1.37 0.65
C TYR A 101 -6.59 -1.88 0.81
N ASP A 102 -7.46 -1.03 1.31
CA ASP A 102 -8.85 -1.35 1.60
C ASP A 102 -9.77 -0.73 0.56
N LEU A 103 -10.48 -1.58 -0.20
CA LEU A 103 -11.45 -1.11 -1.20
C LEU A 103 -12.82 -0.90 -0.55
N PHE A 104 -13.46 0.20 -0.89
CA PHE A 104 -14.83 0.46 -0.49
C PHE A 104 -15.60 1.21 -1.59
N GLN A 105 -16.91 1.15 -1.51
CA GLN A 105 -17.80 1.92 -2.34
C GLN A 105 -18.56 2.93 -1.49
N ASP A 106 -18.51 4.20 -1.90
CA ASP A 106 -19.26 5.27 -1.27
C ASP A 106 -20.76 5.14 -1.60
N PRO A 107 -21.68 5.62 -0.73
CA PRO A 107 -23.12 5.62 -0.99
C PRO A 107 -23.56 6.26 -2.32
N ASN A 108 -22.78 7.19 -2.88
CA ASN A 108 -23.00 7.78 -4.19
C ASN A 108 -22.61 6.87 -5.37
N GLY A 109 -22.07 5.66 -5.10
CA GLY A 109 -21.63 4.70 -6.11
C GLY A 109 -20.17 4.82 -6.53
N ASP A 110 -19.43 5.81 -6.04
CA ASP A 110 -18.01 5.95 -6.32
C ASP A 110 -17.19 4.83 -5.66
N ASN A 111 -16.20 4.33 -6.38
CA ASN A 111 -15.26 3.34 -5.86
C ASN A 111 -13.98 4.05 -5.38
N TRP A 112 -13.54 3.68 -4.19
CA TRP A 112 -12.36 4.20 -3.54
C TRP A 112 -11.48 3.08 -3.03
N PHE A 113 -10.23 3.40 -2.74
CA PHE A 113 -9.42 2.62 -1.81
C PHE A 113 -8.65 3.54 -0.87
N THR A 114 -8.52 3.10 0.37
CA THR A 114 -7.67 3.71 1.39
C THR A 114 -6.37 2.93 1.47
N VAL A 115 -5.25 3.62 1.53
CA VAL A 115 -3.95 3.02 1.83
C VAL A 115 -3.56 3.45 3.23
N THR A 116 -3.49 2.51 4.16
CA THR A 116 -2.89 2.72 5.48
C THR A 116 -1.44 2.25 5.42
N THR A 117 -0.51 3.17 5.58
CA THR A 117 0.93 2.88 5.58
C THR A 117 1.48 2.97 7.00
N ILE A 118 2.16 1.91 7.44
CA ILE A 118 2.86 1.80 8.71
C ILE A 118 4.36 1.70 8.39
N VAL A 119 5.12 2.70 8.80
CA VAL A 119 6.58 2.73 8.66
C VAL A 119 7.23 2.38 9.99
N THR A 120 8.08 1.37 9.99
CA THR A 120 8.86 0.97 11.15
C THR A 120 10.34 1.10 10.83
N ASP A 121 11.07 1.83 11.67
CA ASP A 121 12.52 2.00 11.57
C ASP A 121 13.16 1.82 12.94
N PRO A 122 14.01 0.80 13.14
CA PRO A 122 14.61 0.53 14.45
C PRO A 122 15.71 1.52 14.84
N VAL A 123 16.17 2.36 13.91
CA VAL A 123 17.26 3.32 14.14
C VAL A 123 16.75 4.70 14.51
N TYR A 124 15.71 5.18 13.82
CA TYR A 124 15.27 6.56 13.92
C TYR A 124 13.86 6.75 14.49
N LEU A 125 13.03 5.70 14.54
CA LEU A 125 11.66 5.81 15.03
C LEU A 125 11.46 5.05 16.34
N TYR A 126 11.07 5.74 17.40
CA TYR A 126 10.65 5.11 18.67
C TYR A 126 9.33 4.35 18.55
N THR A 127 8.44 4.83 17.70
CA THR A 127 7.14 4.23 17.42
C THR A 127 6.92 4.23 15.92
N PRO A 128 6.13 3.30 15.39
CA PRO A 128 5.78 3.30 13.98
C PRO A 128 5.15 4.62 13.55
N PHE A 129 5.55 5.13 12.40
CA PHE A 129 4.88 6.26 11.76
C PHE A 129 3.72 5.71 10.91
N VAL A 130 2.51 6.20 11.18
CA VAL A 130 1.29 5.74 10.49
C VAL A 130 0.68 6.90 9.71
N THR A 131 0.28 6.63 8.47
CA THR A 131 -0.43 7.60 7.63
C THR A 131 -1.47 6.89 6.78
N THR A 132 -2.51 7.61 6.37
CA THR A 132 -3.54 7.13 5.45
C THR A 132 -3.69 8.06 4.27
N THR A 133 -4.05 7.49 3.12
CA THR A 133 -4.32 8.25 1.89
C THR A 133 -5.45 7.58 1.13
N ASP A 134 -6.44 8.38 0.71
CA ASP A 134 -7.59 7.89 -0.04
C ASP A 134 -7.42 8.18 -1.53
N PHE A 135 -7.83 7.22 -2.36
CA PHE A 135 -7.79 7.32 -3.80
C PHE A 135 -9.16 6.99 -4.40
N LYS A 136 -9.70 7.90 -5.17
CA LYS A 136 -10.93 7.68 -5.94
C LYS A 136 -10.60 7.03 -7.27
N LYS A 137 -11.39 6.02 -7.65
CA LYS A 137 -11.31 5.43 -8.99
C LYS A 137 -11.88 6.41 -10.01
N GLU A 138 -11.07 6.82 -10.97
CA GLU A 138 -11.50 7.61 -12.11
C GLU A 138 -12.08 6.73 -13.21
N ALA A 139 -13.03 7.27 -13.97
CA ALA A 139 -13.70 6.55 -15.06
C ALA A 139 -12.74 6.19 -16.20
N ASP A 140 -11.71 7.03 -16.40
CA ASP A 140 -10.70 6.83 -17.43
C ASP A 140 -9.31 7.30 -16.96
N GLY A 141 -8.28 7.07 -17.79
CA GLY A 141 -6.91 7.43 -17.47
C GLY A 141 -6.48 8.86 -17.79
N ARG A 142 -7.39 9.77 -18.14
CA ARG A 142 -7.02 11.11 -18.65
C ARG A 142 -6.29 11.96 -17.61
N LYS A 143 -6.56 11.75 -16.33
CA LYS A 143 -5.88 12.48 -15.24
C LYS A 143 -4.50 11.91 -14.90
N PHE A 144 -4.13 10.76 -15.46
CA PHE A 144 -2.80 10.20 -15.25
C PHE A 144 -1.79 10.90 -16.17
N SER A 145 -0.99 11.79 -15.59
CA SER A 145 -0.02 12.62 -16.30
C SER A 145 1.34 12.57 -15.59
N PRO A 146 2.15 11.53 -15.86
CA PRO A 146 3.46 11.39 -15.25
C PRO A 146 4.37 12.56 -15.56
N ALA A 147 5.02 13.10 -14.53
CA ALA A 147 5.99 14.17 -14.65
C ALA A 147 7.26 13.84 -13.84
N PRO A 148 8.45 14.19 -14.34
CA PRO A 148 9.68 13.99 -13.59
C PRO A 148 9.70 14.84 -12.32
N CYS A 149 10.48 14.41 -11.31
CA CYS A 149 10.77 15.25 -10.16
C CYS A 149 11.56 16.47 -10.61
N ALA A 150 11.04 17.66 -10.38
CA ALA A 150 11.80 18.89 -10.55
C ALA A 150 12.55 19.19 -9.24
N ALA A 151 13.88 19.29 -9.31
CA ALA A 151 14.66 19.91 -8.24
C ALA A 151 14.25 21.39 -8.16
N ARG A 152 13.86 21.84 -6.98
CA ARG A 152 13.64 23.26 -6.69
C ARG A 152 14.88 23.84 -6.06
#